data_b11ab4c47cddb5b69d36132bd08cf102
#
_entry.id   b11ab4c47cddb5b69d36132bd08cf102
#
_cell.length_a   1.000
_cell.length_b   1.000
_cell.length_c   1.000
_cell.angle_alpha   90.00
_cell.angle_beta   90.00
_cell.angle_gamma   90.00
#
_symmetry.space_group_name_H-M   'P 1'
#
loop_
_entity.id
_entity.type
_entity.pdbx_description
1 polymer ?
#
loop_
_entity_poly.entity_id
_entity_poly.type
_entity_poly.pdbx_seq_one_letter_code
_entity_poly.pdbx_strand_id
1 'polypeptide(L)'
;IVLGLGGLFLLLVTLSAFGTVFSATANREFGHLLAKDQMPDVWTMLEELARQLKVRRPKNIIIGVSPTFYITNAKTEILPSKKIVSGETLYLSATLCRLLTPDELKSIIAHELMHYKGKDLTYTRIFFPIYRLLASMIQQLSNSENAAALPLLANLQPLYAGFTQSERRISRQRELAADAGAAKVTHPIALA
;
A
#
# COMPACT_ATOMS: atom_id res chain seq x y z
N ILE A 1 32.17 21.44 24.23
CA ILE A 1 31.05 20.76 24.93
C ILE A 1 29.70 21.16 24.31
N VAL A 2 29.43 22.45 24.05
CA VAL A 2 28.15 22.94 23.50
C VAL A 2 27.86 22.37 22.11
N LEU A 3 28.87 22.27 21.24
CA LEU A 3 28.73 21.66 19.89
C LEU A 3 28.38 20.16 19.94
N GLY A 4 28.89 19.44 20.93
CA GLY A 4 28.57 18.02 21.11
C GLY A 4 27.13 17.78 21.57
N LEU A 5 26.61 18.62 22.46
CA LEU A 5 25.20 18.52 22.93
C LEU A 5 24.22 18.88 21.83
N GLY A 6 24.50 19.89 21.00
CA GLY A 6 23.67 20.24 19.85
C GLY A 6 23.63 19.12 18.78
N GLY A 7 24.79 18.50 18.51
CA GLY A 7 24.87 17.37 17.59
C GLY A 7 24.12 16.13 18.10
N LEU A 8 24.24 15.83 19.40
CA LEU A 8 23.49 14.72 20.00
C LEU A 8 21.97 14.97 19.99
N PHE A 9 21.54 16.20 20.29
CA PHE A 9 20.12 16.57 20.21
C PHE A 9 19.58 16.43 18.79
N LEU A 10 20.32 16.93 17.79
CA LEU A 10 19.93 16.80 16.39
C LEU A 10 19.84 15.33 15.96
N LEU A 11 20.77 14.49 16.39
CA LEU A 11 20.75 13.04 16.14
C LEU A 11 19.53 12.37 16.77
N LEU A 12 19.20 12.71 18.01
CA LEU A 12 18.04 12.16 18.71
C LEU A 12 16.71 12.60 18.05
N VAL A 13 16.61 13.85 17.63
CA VAL A 13 15.45 14.37 16.90
C VAL A 13 15.29 13.67 15.55
N THR A 14 16.38 13.49 14.80
CA THR A 14 16.33 12.76 13.52
C THR A 14 15.99 11.29 13.70
N LEU A 15 16.56 10.61 14.69
CA LEU A 15 16.22 9.21 15.01
C LEU A 15 14.75 9.06 15.45
N SER A 16 14.24 9.98 16.26
CA SER A 16 12.82 9.96 16.66
C SER A 16 11.89 10.21 15.49
N ALA A 17 12.21 11.15 14.61
CA ALA A 17 11.48 11.39 13.38
C ALA A 17 11.49 10.18 12.45
N PHE A 18 12.63 9.50 12.31
CA PHE A 18 12.72 8.24 11.59
C PHE A 18 11.83 7.15 12.21
N GLY A 19 11.83 7.00 13.52
CA GLY A 19 10.99 6.04 14.24
C GLY A 19 9.50 6.26 13.99
N THR A 20 9.03 7.50 13.98
CA THR A 20 7.62 7.84 13.73
C THR A 20 7.22 7.63 12.26
N VAL A 21 8.13 7.91 11.31
CA VAL A 21 7.89 7.71 9.88
C VAL A 21 7.76 6.22 9.53
N PHE A 22 8.54 5.36 10.19
CA PHE A 22 8.53 3.92 9.96
C PHE A 22 7.63 3.13 10.93
N SER A 23 6.99 3.78 11.91
CA SER A 23 5.98 3.13 12.73
C SER A 23 4.77 2.79 11.87
N ALA A 24 4.61 1.50 11.58
CA ALA A 24 3.45 0.99 10.87
C ALA A 24 2.21 1.15 11.76
N THR A 25 1.45 2.20 11.55
CA THR A 25 0.10 2.31 12.11
C THR A 25 -0.72 1.15 11.55
N ALA A 26 -1.39 0.41 12.44
CA ALA A 26 -2.31 -0.63 11.99
C ALA A 26 -3.41 0.01 11.13
N ASN A 27 -3.67 -0.55 9.97
CA ASN A 27 -4.81 -0.15 9.16
C ASN A 27 -6.09 -0.46 9.95
N ARG A 28 -7.09 0.41 9.83
CA ARG A 28 -8.41 0.19 10.42
C ARG A 28 -9.42 0.06 9.31
N GLU A 29 -10.12 -1.07 9.27
CA GLU A 29 -11.12 -1.36 8.25
C GLU A 29 -12.44 -1.79 8.87
N PHE A 30 -13.53 -1.23 8.38
CA PHE A 30 -14.87 -1.70 8.71
C PHE A 30 -15.19 -2.92 7.85
N GLY A 31 -15.35 -4.07 8.49
CA GLY A 31 -15.58 -5.29 7.75
C GLY A 31 -15.67 -6.54 8.62
N HIS A 32 -15.60 -7.66 7.96
CA HIS A 32 -15.66 -8.98 8.57
C HIS A 32 -14.55 -9.88 8.02
N LEU A 33 -13.92 -10.66 8.89
CA LEU A 33 -12.97 -11.68 8.48
C LEU A 33 -13.75 -12.87 7.91
N LEU A 34 -13.50 -13.17 6.65
CA LEU A 34 -14.19 -14.23 5.94
C LEU A 34 -13.56 -15.60 6.25
N ALA A 35 -14.30 -16.45 6.91
CA ALA A 35 -13.90 -17.84 7.13
C ALA A 35 -14.11 -18.67 5.85
N LYS A 36 -13.36 -19.79 5.72
CA LYS A 36 -13.42 -20.61 4.50
C LYS A 36 -14.79 -21.27 4.25
N ASP A 37 -15.50 -21.59 5.31
CA ASP A 37 -16.83 -22.20 5.29
C ASP A 37 -17.94 -21.22 4.92
N GLN A 38 -17.72 -19.92 5.10
CA GLN A 38 -18.72 -18.89 4.80
C GLN A 38 -18.87 -18.58 3.30
N MET A 39 -17.76 -18.60 2.55
CA MET A 39 -17.77 -18.39 1.10
C MET A 39 -16.69 -19.27 0.42
N PRO A 40 -16.93 -20.57 0.31
CA PRO A 40 -15.96 -21.54 -0.22
C PRO A 40 -15.56 -21.23 -1.67
N ASP A 41 -16.49 -20.71 -2.48
CA ASP A 41 -16.23 -20.39 -3.89
C ASP A 41 -15.17 -19.29 -4.06
N VAL A 42 -15.20 -18.25 -3.20
CA VAL A 42 -14.21 -17.16 -3.21
C VAL A 42 -12.84 -17.71 -2.81
N TRP A 43 -12.78 -18.57 -1.83
CA TRP A 43 -11.53 -19.21 -1.40
C TRP A 43 -10.96 -20.13 -2.49
N THR A 44 -11.81 -20.92 -3.15
CA THR A 44 -11.41 -21.79 -4.26
C THR A 44 -10.88 -20.98 -5.43
N MET A 45 -11.57 -19.93 -5.82
CA MET A 45 -11.13 -18.99 -6.86
C MET A 45 -9.78 -18.37 -6.53
N LEU A 46 -9.59 -17.89 -5.29
CA LEU A 46 -8.33 -17.32 -4.83
C LEU A 46 -7.18 -18.34 -4.87
N GLU A 47 -7.42 -19.57 -4.43
CA GLU A 47 -6.43 -20.66 -4.45
C GLU A 47 -6.02 -21.00 -5.89
N GLU A 48 -6.98 -21.08 -6.79
CA GLU A 48 -6.71 -21.37 -8.20
C GLU A 48 -5.92 -20.25 -8.89
N LEU A 49 -6.33 -18.98 -8.70
CA LEU A 49 -5.61 -17.83 -9.21
C LEU A 49 -4.17 -17.77 -8.69
N ALA A 50 -3.98 -17.96 -7.40
CA ALA A 50 -2.65 -17.95 -6.80
C ALA A 50 -1.76 -19.04 -7.39
N ARG A 51 -2.30 -20.23 -7.66
CA ARG A 51 -1.61 -21.35 -8.30
C ARG A 51 -1.23 -21.02 -9.75
N GLN A 52 -2.17 -20.51 -10.55
CA GLN A 52 -1.96 -20.17 -11.96
C GLN A 52 -0.92 -19.05 -12.12
N LEU A 53 -0.99 -18.02 -11.28
CA LEU A 53 -0.07 -16.89 -11.28
C LEU A 53 1.29 -17.21 -10.63
N LYS A 54 1.41 -18.37 -9.98
CA LYS A 54 2.59 -18.79 -9.21
C LYS A 54 2.96 -17.77 -8.13
N VAL A 55 1.94 -17.36 -7.37
CA VAL A 55 2.07 -16.45 -6.23
C VAL A 55 1.63 -17.14 -4.94
N ARG A 56 2.10 -16.61 -3.82
CA ARG A 56 1.64 -17.10 -2.51
C ARG A 56 0.19 -16.65 -2.29
N ARG A 57 -0.67 -17.57 -1.85
CA ARG A 57 -2.05 -17.27 -1.51
C ARG A 57 -2.11 -16.39 -0.24
N PRO A 58 -2.92 -15.33 -0.22
CA PRO A 58 -3.26 -14.61 1.02
C PRO A 58 -3.82 -15.54 2.09
N LYS A 59 -3.44 -15.30 3.34
CA LYS A 59 -3.87 -16.12 4.48
C LYS A 59 -5.25 -15.75 4.97
N ASN A 60 -5.61 -14.48 4.80
CA ASN A 60 -6.85 -13.91 5.30
C ASN A 60 -7.60 -13.23 4.16
N ILE A 61 -8.93 -13.24 4.25
CA ILE A 61 -9.81 -12.41 3.43
C ILE A 61 -10.66 -11.56 4.37
N ILE A 62 -10.65 -10.25 4.17
CA ILE A 62 -11.56 -9.32 4.83
C ILE A 62 -12.56 -8.84 3.78
N ILE A 63 -13.85 -8.92 4.09
CA ILE A 63 -14.90 -8.28 3.30
C ILE A 63 -15.38 -7.05 4.08
N GLY A 64 -15.35 -5.88 3.43
CA GLY A 64 -15.66 -4.62 4.10
C GLY A 64 -16.36 -3.61 3.21
N VAL A 65 -16.58 -2.40 3.75
CA VAL A 65 -17.40 -1.37 3.11
C VAL A 65 -16.60 -0.38 2.26
N SER A 66 -15.28 -0.29 2.45
CA SER A 66 -14.43 0.61 1.66
C SER A 66 -14.46 0.21 0.19
N PRO A 67 -14.67 1.17 -0.75
CA PRO A 67 -14.86 0.86 -2.17
C PRO A 67 -13.53 0.60 -2.88
N THR A 68 -12.80 -0.41 -2.44
CA THR A 68 -11.48 -0.77 -2.98
C THR A 68 -11.20 -2.26 -2.82
N PHE A 69 -10.28 -2.77 -3.63
CA PHE A 69 -9.66 -4.08 -3.47
C PHE A 69 -8.16 -3.87 -3.27
N TYR A 70 -7.54 -4.65 -2.40
CA TYR A 70 -6.09 -4.60 -2.21
C TYR A 70 -5.57 -5.82 -1.45
N ILE A 71 -4.27 -6.09 -1.56
CA ILE A 71 -3.56 -7.05 -0.72
C ILE A 71 -2.55 -6.29 0.15
N THR A 72 -2.51 -6.63 1.44
CA THR A 72 -1.61 -6.01 2.41
C THR A 72 -0.95 -7.04 3.32
N ASN A 73 0.24 -6.71 3.81
CA ASN A 73 0.91 -7.39 4.93
C ASN A 73 0.85 -6.59 6.24
N ALA A 74 0.27 -5.39 6.20
CA ALA A 74 0.13 -4.57 7.40
C ALA A 74 -0.85 -5.21 8.38
N LYS A 75 -0.61 -4.98 9.67
CA LYS A 75 -1.60 -5.33 10.69
C LYS A 75 -2.87 -4.53 10.43
N THR A 76 -4.02 -5.21 10.40
CA THR A 76 -5.32 -4.60 10.16
C THR A 76 -6.25 -4.88 11.33
N GLU A 77 -6.75 -3.82 11.95
CA GLU A 77 -7.80 -3.87 12.96
C GLU A 77 -9.16 -3.85 12.26
N ILE A 78 -9.95 -4.89 12.47
CA ILE A 78 -11.29 -5.03 11.87
C ILE A 78 -12.33 -4.45 12.83
N LEU A 79 -13.05 -3.43 12.39
CA LEU A 79 -14.14 -2.81 13.15
C LEU A 79 -15.49 -3.42 12.72
N PRO A 80 -16.47 -3.55 13.64
CA PRO A 80 -16.44 -3.16 15.04
C PRO A 80 -15.80 -4.20 15.99
N SER A 81 -15.43 -5.39 15.49
CA SER A 81 -14.95 -6.51 16.31
C SER A 81 -13.64 -6.26 17.05
N LYS A 82 -12.87 -5.24 16.64
CA LYS A 82 -11.50 -4.91 17.11
C LYS A 82 -10.51 -6.06 16.97
N LYS A 83 -10.83 -7.06 16.12
CA LYS A 83 -9.93 -8.17 15.83
C LYS A 83 -8.75 -7.69 15.00
N ILE A 84 -7.54 -8.00 15.45
CA ILE A 84 -6.32 -7.68 14.70
C ILE A 84 -5.93 -8.88 13.86
N VAL A 85 -5.78 -8.64 12.57
CA VAL A 85 -5.33 -9.64 11.59
C VAL A 85 -3.94 -9.24 11.10
N SER A 86 -3.06 -10.21 10.94
CA SER A 86 -1.69 -10.01 10.47
C SER A 86 -1.33 -11.03 9.37
N GLY A 87 -0.37 -10.67 8.55
CA GLY A 87 0.05 -11.45 7.39
C GLY A 87 -0.72 -11.09 6.13
N GLU A 88 -0.43 -11.81 5.06
CA GLU A 88 -1.02 -11.54 3.74
C GLU A 88 -2.55 -11.59 3.80
N THR A 89 -3.16 -10.44 3.61
CA THR A 89 -4.61 -10.24 3.73
C THR A 89 -5.14 -9.61 2.46
N LEU A 90 -6.10 -10.27 1.82
CA LEU A 90 -6.89 -9.73 0.70
C LEU A 90 -8.10 -8.99 1.29
N TYR A 91 -8.25 -7.72 0.93
CA TYR A 91 -9.44 -6.94 1.22
C TYR A 91 -10.37 -6.92 0.01
N LEU A 92 -11.64 -7.25 0.23
CA LEU A 92 -12.70 -7.23 -0.77
C LEU A 92 -13.77 -6.22 -0.39
N SER A 93 -14.14 -5.36 -1.32
CA SER A 93 -15.26 -4.45 -1.14
C SER A 93 -16.59 -5.17 -1.30
N ALA A 94 -17.38 -5.26 -0.24
CA ALA A 94 -18.73 -5.81 -0.30
C ALA A 94 -19.64 -5.04 -1.26
N THR A 95 -19.45 -3.73 -1.35
CA THR A 95 -20.22 -2.85 -2.23
C THR A 95 -19.92 -3.14 -3.69
N LEU A 96 -18.63 -3.21 -4.06
CA LEU A 96 -18.22 -3.47 -5.44
C LEU A 96 -18.48 -4.91 -5.85
N CYS A 97 -18.31 -5.89 -4.97
CA CYS A 97 -18.63 -7.29 -5.26
C CYS A 97 -20.10 -7.52 -5.68
N ARG A 98 -21.02 -6.63 -5.29
CA ARG A 98 -22.43 -6.69 -5.73
C ARG A 98 -22.65 -6.16 -7.13
N LEU A 99 -21.75 -5.37 -7.67
CA LEU A 99 -21.84 -4.74 -8.98
C LEU A 99 -21.07 -5.51 -10.04
N LEU A 100 -20.08 -6.29 -9.63
CA LEU A 100 -19.18 -7.02 -10.51
C LEU A 100 -19.74 -8.39 -10.86
N THR A 101 -19.50 -8.82 -12.08
CA THR A 101 -19.64 -10.22 -12.47
C THR A 101 -18.55 -11.08 -11.86
N PRO A 102 -18.73 -12.40 -11.76
CA PRO A 102 -17.67 -13.29 -11.26
C PRO A 102 -16.35 -13.18 -12.03
N ASP A 103 -16.40 -12.97 -13.35
CA ASP A 103 -15.21 -12.84 -14.19
C ASP A 103 -14.47 -11.50 -13.96
N GLU A 104 -15.20 -10.42 -13.76
CA GLU A 104 -14.63 -9.12 -13.39
C GLU A 104 -13.98 -9.20 -12.01
N LEU A 105 -14.66 -9.79 -11.02
CA LEU A 105 -14.08 -10.00 -9.69
C LEU A 105 -12.82 -10.86 -9.76
N LYS A 106 -12.83 -11.93 -10.54
CA LYS A 106 -11.68 -12.79 -10.78
C LYS A 106 -10.51 -12.01 -11.37
N SER A 107 -10.78 -11.12 -12.32
CA SER A 107 -9.78 -10.29 -12.98
C SER A 107 -9.14 -9.29 -12.03
N ILE A 108 -9.95 -8.64 -11.19
CA ILE A 108 -9.46 -7.72 -10.17
C ILE A 108 -8.60 -8.45 -9.13
N ILE A 109 -9.05 -9.59 -8.63
CA ILE A 109 -8.27 -10.39 -7.68
C ILE A 109 -6.95 -10.87 -8.30
N ALA A 110 -6.95 -11.26 -9.57
CA ALA A 110 -5.73 -11.63 -10.29
C ALA A 110 -4.75 -10.46 -10.40
N HIS A 111 -5.25 -9.25 -10.69
CA HIS A 111 -4.46 -8.02 -10.72
C HIS A 111 -3.81 -7.73 -9.36
N GLU A 112 -4.57 -7.78 -8.26
CA GLU A 112 -4.05 -7.57 -6.90
C GLU A 112 -2.99 -8.62 -6.51
N LEU A 113 -3.20 -9.87 -6.93
CA LEU A 113 -2.20 -10.93 -6.72
C LEU A 113 -0.90 -10.68 -7.51
N MET A 114 -0.97 -10.04 -8.66
CA MET A 114 0.23 -9.69 -9.43
C MET A 114 1.03 -8.57 -8.77
N HIS A 115 0.40 -7.57 -8.15
CA HIS A 115 1.09 -6.59 -7.32
C HIS A 115 1.83 -7.27 -6.17
N TYR A 116 1.20 -8.25 -5.54
CA TYR A 116 1.82 -9.03 -4.49
C TYR A 116 3.05 -9.84 -4.98
N LYS A 117 2.99 -10.42 -6.19
CA LYS A 117 4.13 -11.11 -6.83
C LYS A 117 5.31 -10.18 -7.09
N GLY A 118 5.06 -8.96 -7.53
CA GLY A 118 6.07 -7.96 -7.92
C GLY A 118 6.89 -7.38 -6.77
N LYS A 119 6.69 -7.83 -5.51
CA LYS A 119 7.29 -7.24 -4.31
C LYS A 119 6.90 -5.76 -4.10
N ASP A 120 5.76 -5.35 -4.64
CA ASP A 120 5.26 -3.99 -4.58
C ASP A 120 5.05 -3.53 -3.15
N LEU A 121 4.64 -4.44 -2.27
CA LEU A 121 4.52 -4.20 -0.83
C LEU A 121 5.86 -3.77 -0.20
N THR A 122 6.98 -4.33 -0.66
CA THR A 122 8.32 -3.95 -0.18
C THR A 122 8.67 -2.54 -0.65
N TYR A 123 8.39 -2.23 -1.92
CA TYR A 123 8.58 -0.90 -2.49
C TYR A 123 7.76 0.15 -1.72
N THR A 124 6.47 -0.07 -1.57
CA THR A 124 5.58 0.84 -0.84
C THR A 124 6.04 1.04 0.61
N ARG A 125 6.48 -0.04 1.28
CA ARG A 125 6.95 0.03 2.68
C ARG A 125 8.22 0.86 2.84
N ILE A 126 9.13 0.86 1.87
CA ILE A 126 10.41 1.57 1.95
C ILE A 126 10.28 2.98 1.42
N PHE A 127 9.68 3.17 0.25
CA PHE A 127 9.70 4.45 -0.46
C PHE A 127 8.60 5.42 -0.03
N PHE A 128 7.41 4.91 0.30
CA PHE A 128 6.30 5.76 0.68
C PHE A 128 6.55 6.60 1.95
N PRO A 129 7.18 6.08 3.02
CA PRO A 129 7.57 6.90 4.16
C PRO A 129 8.54 8.03 3.81
N ILE A 130 9.54 7.76 2.95
CA ILE A 130 10.52 8.76 2.51
C ILE A 130 9.81 9.87 1.72
N TYR A 131 8.94 9.49 0.80
CA TYR A 131 8.12 10.43 0.02
C TYR A 131 7.27 11.33 0.92
N ARG A 132 6.56 10.75 1.90
CA ARG A 132 5.77 11.53 2.86
C ARG A 132 6.61 12.46 3.72
N LEU A 133 7.79 12.01 4.13
CA LEU A 133 8.72 12.83 4.90
C LEU A 133 9.15 14.06 4.08
N LEU A 134 9.60 13.87 2.84
CA LEU A 134 9.98 14.98 1.95
C LEU A 134 8.82 15.95 1.72
N ALA A 135 7.61 15.43 1.44
CA ALA A 135 6.43 16.26 1.26
C ALA A 135 6.12 17.10 2.52
N SER A 136 6.17 16.48 3.71
CA SER A 136 5.91 17.17 4.97
C SER A 136 6.97 18.23 5.29
N MET A 137 8.24 17.95 5.00
CA MET A 137 9.33 18.91 5.18
C MET A 137 9.15 20.14 4.28
N ILE A 138 8.83 19.93 2.99
CA ILE A 138 8.55 21.01 2.06
C ILE A 138 7.38 21.85 2.53
N GLN A 139 6.28 21.22 2.96
CA GLN A 139 5.11 21.92 3.46
C GLN A 139 5.42 22.76 4.70
N GLN A 140 6.15 22.20 5.68
CA GLN A 140 6.54 22.93 6.90
C GLN A 140 7.45 24.12 6.58
N LEU A 141 8.43 23.93 5.70
CA LEU A 141 9.34 25.01 5.28
C LEU A 141 8.61 26.08 4.48
N SER A 142 7.65 25.70 3.62
CA SER A 142 6.85 26.65 2.84
C SER A 142 5.93 27.49 3.72
N ASN A 143 5.47 26.95 4.82
CA ASN A 143 4.62 27.66 5.79
C ASN A 143 5.45 28.49 6.79
N SER A 144 6.77 28.37 6.79
CA SER A 144 7.62 29.15 7.67
C SER A 144 7.86 30.55 7.08
N GLU A 145 7.71 31.59 7.90
CA GLU A 145 8.04 32.97 7.51
C GLU A 145 9.56 33.26 7.55
N ASN A 146 10.36 32.23 7.80
CA ASN A 146 11.81 32.37 7.95
C ASN A 146 12.52 32.36 6.58
N ALA A 147 13.13 33.45 6.22
CA ALA A 147 13.91 33.58 4.98
C ALA A 147 15.05 32.53 4.84
N ALA A 148 15.55 31.98 5.96
CA ALA A 148 16.53 30.90 5.93
C ALA A 148 15.96 29.59 5.39
N ALA A 149 14.64 29.42 5.30
CA ALA A 149 14.00 28.27 4.67
C ALA A 149 14.12 28.27 3.13
N LEU A 150 14.30 29.43 2.51
CA LEU A 150 14.32 29.56 1.04
C LEU A 150 15.42 28.74 0.35
N PRO A 151 16.68 28.79 0.79
CA PRO A 151 17.74 27.97 0.17
C PRO A 151 17.47 26.47 0.31
N LEU A 152 16.88 26.06 1.43
CA LEU A 152 16.53 24.66 1.69
C LEU A 152 15.40 24.19 0.79
N LEU A 153 14.35 25.01 0.63
CA LEU A 153 13.24 24.76 -0.30
C LEU A 153 13.72 24.66 -1.75
N ALA A 154 14.62 25.58 -2.17
CA ALA A 154 15.18 25.57 -3.51
C ALA A 154 15.91 24.26 -3.86
N ASN A 155 16.48 23.58 -2.86
CA ASN A 155 17.14 22.28 -3.03
C ASN A 155 16.17 21.09 -2.89
N LEU A 156 15.21 21.16 -1.96
CA LEU A 156 14.28 20.06 -1.72
C LEU A 156 13.21 19.92 -2.79
N GLN A 157 12.72 21.02 -3.37
CA GLN A 157 11.67 20.98 -4.40
C GLN A 157 12.09 20.21 -5.66
N PRO A 158 13.25 20.46 -6.30
CA PRO A 158 13.66 19.68 -7.46
C PRO A 158 13.93 18.20 -7.12
N LEU A 159 14.47 17.92 -5.92
CA LEU A 159 14.64 16.54 -5.45
C LEU A 159 13.30 15.83 -5.34
N TYR A 160 12.32 16.48 -4.72
CA TYR A 160 10.95 15.93 -4.59
C TYR A 160 10.28 15.75 -5.95
N ALA A 161 10.43 16.70 -6.87
CA ALA A 161 9.89 16.60 -8.22
C ALA A 161 10.51 15.42 -8.99
N GLY A 162 11.83 15.24 -8.94
CA GLY A 162 12.52 14.10 -9.55
C GLY A 162 12.10 12.77 -8.95
N PHE A 163 11.92 12.72 -7.63
CA PHE A 163 11.42 11.54 -6.94
C PHE A 163 9.98 11.20 -7.37
N THR A 164 9.10 12.21 -7.43
CA THR A 164 7.70 12.04 -7.86
C THR A 164 7.60 11.54 -9.30
N GLN A 165 8.45 12.07 -10.19
CA GLN A 165 8.49 11.64 -11.59
C GLN A 165 8.94 10.18 -11.71
N SER A 166 9.97 9.80 -10.95
CA SER A 166 10.48 8.42 -10.92
C SER A 166 9.42 7.46 -10.35
N GLU A 167 8.73 7.85 -9.29
CA GLU A 167 7.66 7.08 -8.68
C GLU A 167 6.51 6.84 -9.66
N ARG A 168 6.04 7.88 -10.36
CA ARG A 168 4.98 7.75 -11.38
C ARG A 168 5.36 6.78 -12.49
N ARG A 169 6.62 6.80 -12.93
CA ARG A 169 7.13 5.88 -13.96
C ARG A 169 7.13 4.45 -13.46
N ILE A 170 7.64 4.22 -12.25
CA ILE A 170 7.68 2.89 -11.63
C ILE A 170 6.26 2.38 -11.37
N SER A 171 5.38 3.22 -10.83
CA SER A 171 3.96 2.88 -10.60
C SER A 171 3.29 2.43 -11.90
N ARG A 172 3.43 3.19 -12.98
CA ARG A 172 2.86 2.80 -14.29
C ARG A 172 3.40 1.46 -14.79
N GLN A 173 4.71 1.20 -14.64
CA GLN A 173 5.29 -0.08 -15.03
C GLN A 173 4.73 -1.25 -14.21
N ARG A 174 4.46 -1.02 -12.93
CA ARG A 174 3.86 -2.00 -12.03
C ARG A 174 2.42 -2.30 -12.41
N GLU A 175 1.62 -1.28 -12.70
CA GLU A 175 0.24 -1.43 -13.19
C GLU A 175 0.21 -2.26 -14.49
N LEU A 176 1.02 -1.89 -15.49
CA LEU A 176 1.10 -2.63 -16.75
C LEU A 176 1.56 -4.09 -16.56
N ALA A 177 2.45 -4.33 -15.61
CA ALA A 177 2.90 -5.70 -15.30
C ALA A 177 1.81 -6.50 -14.58
N ALA A 178 1.02 -5.86 -13.70
CA ALA A 178 -0.11 -6.49 -13.02
C ALA A 178 -1.22 -6.83 -14.02
N ASP A 179 -1.59 -5.90 -14.89
CA ASP A 179 -2.57 -6.12 -15.96
C ASP A 179 -2.15 -7.24 -16.90
N ALA A 180 -0.91 -7.19 -17.40
CA ALA A 180 -0.37 -8.23 -18.27
C ALA A 180 -0.29 -9.60 -17.59
N GLY A 181 -0.10 -9.63 -16.29
CA GLY A 181 -0.11 -10.86 -15.50
C GLY A 181 -1.52 -11.41 -15.30
N ALA A 182 -2.47 -10.55 -14.95
CA ALA A 182 -3.88 -10.91 -14.78
C ALA A 182 -4.50 -11.42 -16.09
N ALA A 183 -4.23 -10.75 -17.22
CA ALA A 183 -4.73 -11.12 -18.53
C ALA A 183 -4.31 -12.54 -19.00
N LYS A 184 -3.29 -13.14 -18.40
CA LYS A 184 -2.88 -14.52 -18.70
C LYS A 184 -3.82 -15.57 -18.11
N VAL A 185 -4.59 -15.23 -17.09
CA VAL A 185 -5.43 -16.18 -16.33
C VAL A 185 -6.90 -15.78 -16.30
N THR A 186 -7.23 -14.59 -16.86
CA THR A 186 -8.58 -14.04 -16.95
C THR A 186 -8.88 -13.58 -18.37
N HIS A 187 -10.14 -13.32 -18.66
CA HIS A 187 -10.55 -12.81 -19.97
C HIS A 187 -10.11 -11.35 -20.14
N PRO A 188 -9.46 -10.96 -21.27
CA PRO A 188 -8.97 -9.57 -21.47
C PRO A 188 -10.05 -8.49 -21.38
N ILE A 189 -11.31 -8.83 -21.71
CA ILE A 189 -12.45 -7.90 -21.69
C ILE A 189 -12.87 -7.52 -20.27
N ALA A 190 -12.52 -8.31 -19.26
CA ALA A 190 -12.87 -8.05 -17.88
C ALA A 190 -11.93 -7.03 -17.17
N LEU A 191 -10.89 -6.54 -17.87
CA LEU A 191 -9.93 -5.53 -17.38
C LEU A 191 -10.12 -4.15 -18.06
N ALA A 192 -11.06 -4.02 -18.98
CA ALA A 192 -11.37 -2.77 -19.67
C ALA A 192 -12.47 -2.01 -18.94
#